data_c736a0614a29438cbb7e526c1d2ab1ba
#
_entry.id   c736a0614a29438cbb7e526c1d2ab1ba
#
_cell.length_a   1.000
_cell.length_b   1.000
_cell.length_c   1.000
_cell.angle_alpha   90.00
_cell.angle_beta   90.00
_cell.angle_gamma   90.00
#
_symmetry.space_group_name_H-M   'P 1'
#
loop_
_entity.id
_entity.type
_entity.pdbx_description
1 polymer ?
#
loop_
_entity_poly.entity_id
_entity_poly.type
_entity_poly.pdbx_seq_one_letter_code
_entity_poly.pdbx_strand_id
1 'polypeptide(L)'
;MNNERTEIEKRIDIIEDDIADINPTLLKILLKDKTTRENIMWCTKDYENYGPLYDEHAQMQVELITGRFSNVIQPRAAKSKAVQEQLIKKRAEVFTPSWICNDQNNQIDEAWFGKQNVFNTPNGTSWVTTT
;
A
#
# COMPACT_ATOMS: atom_id res chain seq x y z
N MET A 1 2.89 -23.16 -3.43
CA MET A 1 2.97 -22.29 -2.24
C MET A 1 1.66 -21.51 -2.15
N ASN A 2 1.00 -21.55 -1.02
CA ASN A 2 -0.29 -20.87 -0.86
C ASN A 2 -0.04 -19.37 -0.69
N ASN A 3 -0.51 -18.55 -1.64
CA ASN A 3 -0.34 -17.10 -1.64
C ASN A 3 -1.53 -16.37 -1.02
N GLU A 4 -2.36 -17.11 -0.26
CA GLU A 4 -3.49 -16.49 0.42
C GLU A 4 -3.02 -15.56 1.53
N ARG A 5 -3.50 -14.32 1.49
CA ARG A 5 -3.27 -13.35 2.55
C ARG A 5 -4.15 -13.68 3.76
N THR A 6 -3.64 -13.43 4.96
CA THR A 6 -4.44 -13.59 6.18
C THR A 6 -5.59 -12.58 6.22
N GLU A 7 -6.61 -12.86 7.04
CA GLU A 7 -7.73 -11.92 7.24
C GLU A 7 -7.29 -10.57 7.79
N ILE A 8 -6.20 -10.54 8.57
CA ILE A 8 -5.63 -9.29 9.09
C ILE A 8 -5.01 -8.49 7.95
N GLU A 9 -4.21 -9.14 7.09
CA GLU A 9 -3.60 -8.50 5.92
C GLU A 9 -4.65 -7.92 4.97
N LYS A 10 -5.71 -8.67 4.69
CA LYS A 10 -6.80 -8.21 3.84
C LYS A 10 -7.52 -6.98 4.37
N ARG A 11 -7.53 -6.77 5.68
CA ARG A 11 -8.19 -5.61 6.30
C ARG A 11 -7.32 -4.35 6.34
N ILE A 12 -6.00 -4.50 6.27
CA ILE A 12 -5.06 -3.37 6.42
C ILE A 12 -4.35 -3.01 5.12
N ASP A 13 -4.59 -3.76 4.06
CA ASP A 13 -3.92 -3.56 2.78
C ASP A 13 -4.93 -3.36 1.65
N ILE A 14 -4.55 -2.53 0.71
CA ILE A 14 -5.25 -2.40 -0.57
C ILE A 14 -4.54 -3.33 -1.55
N ILE A 15 -5.25 -4.36 -2.02
CA ILE A 15 -4.69 -5.38 -2.88
C ILE A 15 -4.71 -4.88 -4.33
N GLU A 16 -3.56 -4.88 -4.98
CA GLU A 16 -3.39 -4.37 -6.34
C GLU A 16 -4.26 -5.12 -7.36
N ASP A 17 -4.42 -6.44 -7.19
CA ASP A 17 -5.29 -7.25 -8.05
C ASP A 17 -6.75 -6.80 -7.95
N ASP A 18 -7.23 -6.44 -6.76
CA ASP A 18 -8.59 -5.96 -6.56
C ASP A 18 -8.81 -4.63 -7.30
N ILE A 19 -7.83 -3.74 -7.26
CA ILE A 19 -7.89 -2.49 -8.03
C ILE A 19 -7.92 -2.78 -9.53
N ALA A 20 -7.08 -3.68 -9.99
CA ALA A 20 -7.00 -4.06 -11.40
C ALA A 20 -8.30 -4.71 -11.90
N ASP A 21 -8.96 -5.51 -11.05
CA ASP A 21 -10.23 -6.16 -11.38
C ASP A 21 -11.38 -5.13 -11.47
N ILE A 22 -11.41 -4.15 -10.58
CA ILE A 22 -12.43 -3.10 -10.59
C ILE A 22 -12.21 -2.14 -11.77
N ASN A 23 -10.97 -1.69 -11.95
CA ASN A 23 -10.63 -0.75 -13.02
C ASN A 23 -9.13 -0.86 -13.38
N PRO A 24 -8.79 -1.59 -14.44
CA PRO A 24 -7.39 -1.76 -14.86
C PRO A 24 -6.66 -0.44 -15.15
N THR A 25 -7.38 0.56 -15.64
CA THR A 25 -6.82 1.88 -15.95
C THR A 25 -6.41 2.63 -14.69
N LEU A 26 -7.15 2.44 -13.59
CA LEU A 26 -6.87 3.12 -12.32
C LEU A 26 -5.49 2.75 -11.78
N LEU A 27 -5.14 1.47 -11.80
CA LEU A 27 -3.81 1.03 -11.31
C LEU A 27 -2.68 1.63 -12.15
N LYS A 28 -2.84 1.73 -13.46
CA LYS A 28 -1.89 2.42 -14.35
C LYS A 28 -1.72 3.89 -13.98
N ILE A 29 -2.82 4.57 -13.67
CA ILE A 29 -2.80 5.97 -13.25
C ILE A 29 -2.06 6.13 -11.92
N LEU A 30 -2.30 5.22 -10.96
CA LEU A 30 -1.65 5.27 -9.65
C LEU A 30 -0.14 5.06 -9.72
N LEU A 31 0.35 4.29 -10.68
CA LEU A 31 1.78 4.08 -10.88
C LEU A 31 2.48 5.23 -11.61
N LYS A 32 1.74 6.15 -12.19
CA LYS A 32 2.32 7.23 -12.99
C LYS A 32 2.77 8.40 -12.12
N ASP A 33 4.01 8.82 -12.30
CA ASP A 33 4.51 10.08 -11.76
C ASP A 33 4.00 11.23 -12.64
N LYS A 34 3.23 12.12 -12.06
CA LYS A 34 2.64 13.25 -12.78
C LYS A 34 3.67 14.28 -13.24
N THR A 35 4.83 14.33 -12.62
CA THR A 35 5.92 15.26 -12.97
C THR A 35 6.65 14.80 -14.21
N THR A 36 7.08 13.55 -14.23
CA THR A 36 7.85 12.98 -15.36
C THR A 36 6.95 12.42 -16.45
N ARG A 37 5.71 12.06 -16.11
CA ARG A 37 4.73 11.35 -16.95
C ARG A 37 5.15 9.90 -17.26
N GLU A 38 6.17 9.41 -16.58
CA GLU A 38 6.57 8.02 -16.62
C GLU A 38 6.10 7.31 -15.35
N ASN A 39 6.20 5.99 -15.31
CA ASN A 39 5.88 5.26 -14.08
C ASN A 39 6.94 5.54 -13.01
N ILE A 40 6.52 5.49 -11.75
CA ILE A 40 7.46 5.60 -10.62
C ILE A 40 8.48 4.45 -10.68
N MET A 41 9.68 4.72 -10.22
CA MET A 41 10.75 3.72 -10.14
C MET A 41 10.71 2.99 -8.80
N TRP A 42 11.29 1.79 -8.77
CA TRP A 42 11.41 1.01 -7.54
C TRP A 42 12.22 1.74 -6.46
N CYS A 43 13.27 2.42 -6.84
CA CYS A 43 14.13 3.26 -5.98
C CYS A 43 14.75 2.53 -4.78
N THR A 44 14.71 1.20 -4.77
CA THR A 44 15.29 0.36 -3.72
C THR A 44 15.79 -0.94 -4.31
N LYS A 45 16.82 -1.50 -3.68
CA LYS A 45 17.37 -2.82 -4.06
C LYS A 45 16.61 -3.99 -3.47
N ASP A 46 15.57 -3.74 -2.69
CA ASP A 46 14.87 -4.79 -1.95
C ASP A 46 14.16 -5.79 -2.85
N TYR A 47 13.88 -5.43 -4.10
CA TYR A 47 13.15 -6.26 -5.05
C TYR A 47 14.02 -6.80 -6.19
N GLU A 48 15.31 -6.50 -6.21
CA GLU A 48 16.21 -6.89 -7.31
C GLU A 48 16.30 -8.41 -7.53
N ASN A 49 16.03 -9.21 -6.47
CA ASN A 49 16.03 -10.67 -6.55
C ASN A 49 14.92 -11.22 -7.46
N TYR A 50 13.88 -10.44 -7.75
CA TYR A 50 12.82 -10.85 -8.67
C TYR A 50 13.21 -10.71 -10.15
N GLY A 51 14.32 -10.04 -10.46
CA GLY A 51 14.85 -9.91 -11.81
C GLY A 51 15.14 -8.46 -12.22
N PRO A 52 15.65 -8.26 -13.48
CA PRO A 52 16.08 -6.93 -13.96
C PRO A 52 14.97 -5.88 -13.98
N LEU A 53 13.71 -6.29 -14.17
CA LEU A 53 12.57 -5.38 -14.20
C LEU A 53 12.21 -4.83 -12.81
N TYR A 54 12.84 -5.37 -11.76
CA TYR A 54 12.68 -4.94 -10.36
C TYR A 54 13.91 -4.20 -9.83
N ASP A 55 14.81 -3.79 -10.72
CA ASP A 55 15.98 -2.98 -10.36
C ASP A 55 15.56 -1.61 -9.83
N GLU A 56 16.40 -1.02 -8.97
CA GLU A 56 16.10 0.28 -8.35
C GLU A 56 15.88 1.42 -9.36
N HIS A 57 16.43 1.29 -10.57
CA HIS A 57 16.27 2.28 -11.64
C HIS A 57 15.19 1.88 -12.66
N ALA A 58 14.57 0.72 -12.50
CA ALA A 58 13.49 0.30 -13.36
C ALA A 58 12.16 0.93 -12.95
N GLN A 59 11.30 1.16 -13.94
CA GLN A 59 9.95 1.65 -13.69
C GLN A 59 9.05 0.51 -13.19
N MET A 60 8.20 0.81 -12.22
CA MET A 60 7.16 -0.12 -11.78
C MET A 60 6.08 -0.25 -12.85
N GLN A 61 5.66 -1.47 -13.13
CA GLN A 61 4.61 -1.76 -14.11
C GLN A 61 3.53 -2.62 -13.47
N VAL A 62 2.30 -2.51 -13.97
CA VAL A 62 1.15 -3.26 -13.44
C VAL A 62 1.43 -4.76 -13.41
N GLU A 63 2.03 -5.29 -14.47
CA GLU A 63 2.32 -6.72 -14.62
C GLU A 63 3.30 -7.25 -13.57
N LEU A 64 4.12 -6.37 -12.98
CA LEU A 64 5.13 -6.74 -12.00
C LEU A 64 4.60 -6.81 -10.57
N ILE A 65 3.38 -6.35 -10.33
CA ILE A 65 2.76 -6.27 -8.99
C ILE A 65 1.39 -6.93 -8.93
N THR A 66 0.94 -7.56 -10.01
CA THR A 66 -0.36 -8.23 -10.09
C THR A 66 -0.23 -9.69 -10.51
N GLY A 67 -1.31 -10.45 -10.44
CA GLY A 67 -1.34 -11.86 -10.80
C GLY A 67 -0.43 -12.69 -9.91
N ARG A 68 0.47 -13.45 -10.50
CA ARG A 68 1.43 -14.27 -9.75
C ARG A 68 2.44 -13.43 -8.94
N PHE A 69 2.56 -12.14 -9.24
CA PHE A 69 3.43 -11.20 -8.54
C PHE A 69 2.68 -10.32 -7.51
N SER A 70 1.43 -10.64 -7.21
CA SER A 70 0.58 -9.87 -6.29
C SER A 70 1.12 -9.78 -4.87
N ASN A 71 2.06 -10.65 -4.49
CA ASN A 71 2.67 -10.65 -3.16
C ASN A 71 4.06 -9.98 -3.13
N VAL A 72 4.51 -9.38 -4.24
CA VAL A 72 5.80 -8.68 -4.27
C VAL A 72 5.79 -7.48 -3.32
N ILE A 73 4.76 -6.66 -3.40
CA ILE A 73 4.54 -5.56 -2.45
C ILE A 73 3.63 -6.06 -1.34
N GLN A 74 4.10 -5.96 -0.10
CA GLN A 74 3.35 -6.41 1.07
C GLN A 74 3.26 -5.29 2.10
N PRO A 75 2.15 -5.22 2.86
CA PRO A 75 2.05 -4.28 3.96
C PRO A 75 3.11 -4.61 5.02
N ARG A 76 3.59 -3.59 5.70
CA ARG A 76 4.62 -3.78 6.71
C ARG A 76 4.22 -4.78 7.79
N ALA A 77 2.95 -4.80 8.16
CA ALA A 77 2.43 -5.71 9.18
C ALA A 77 2.55 -7.20 8.77
N ALA A 78 2.63 -7.50 7.47
CA ALA A 78 2.83 -8.85 6.97
C ALA A 78 4.31 -9.28 6.95
N LYS A 79 5.24 -8.34 7.11
CA LYS A 79 6.68 -8.63 7.14
C LYS A 79 7.07 -9.26 8.49
N SER A 80 8.10 -10.12 8.49
CA SER A 80 8.59 -10.70 9.72
C SER A 80 9.09 -9.64 10.70
N LYS A 81 9.05 -9.96 11.99
CA LYS A 81 9.54 -9.05 13.03
C LYS A 81 11.00 -8.65 12.81
N ALA A 82 11.85 -9.59 12.39
CA ALA A 82 13.26 -9.31 12.10
C ALA A 82 13.41 -8.30 10.95
N VAL A 83 12.63 -8.43 9.88
CA VAL A 83 12.64 -7.48 8.76
C VAL A 83 12.15 -6.11 9.21
N GLN A 84 11.08 -6.04 9.99
CA GLN A 84 10.57 -4.78 10.53
C GLN A 84 11.61 -4.06 11.39
N GLU A 85 12.33 -4.78 12.25
CA GLU A 85 13.40 -4.21 13.07
C GLU A 85 14.55 -3.67 12.24
N GLN A 86 14.93 -4.37 11.16
CA GLN A 86 15.95 -3.87 10.23
C GLN A 86 15.53 -2.59 9.53
N LEU A 87 14.27 -2.49 9.11
CA LEU A 87 13.74 -1.29 8.46
C LEU A 87 13.79 -0.08 9.40
N ILE A 88 13.46 -0.28 10.68
CA ILE A 88 13.58 0.78 11.70
C ILE A 88 15.03 1.23 11.85
N LYS A 89 15.97 0.30 11.96
CA LYS A 89 17.39 0.59 12.20
C LYS A 89 18.08 1.22 10.98
N LYS A 90 17.83 0.67 9.78
CA LYS A 90 18.56 1.06 8.57
C LYS A 90 17.93 2.23 7.84
N ARG A 91 16.63 2.40 7.90
CA ARG A 91 15.87 3.37 7.10
C ARG A 91 14.99 4.30 7.90
N ALA A 92 15.04 4.20 9.22
CA ALA A 92 14.18 4.98 10.14
C ALA A 92 12.67 4.86 9.79
N GLU A 93 12.26 3.73 9.25
CA GLU A 93 10.86 3.47 8.95
C GLU A 93 10.12 3.15 10.24
N VAL A 94 9.17 3.98 10.63
CA VAL A 94 8.32 3.78 11.79
C VAL A 94 6.96 3.25 11.34
N PHE A 95 6.56 2.10 11.90
CA PHE A 95 5.24 1.54 11.64
C PHE A 95 4.18 2.29 12.44
N THR A 96 3.16 2.79 11.73
CA THR A 96 1.96 3.37 12.34
C THR A 96 0.77 2.52 11.91
N PRO A 97 -0.01 1.96 12.86
CA PRO A 97 -1.19 1.18 12.49
C PRO A 97 -2.17 1.98 11.63
N SER A 98 -2.82 1.31 10.69
CA SER A 98 -3.72 1.96 9.73
C SER A 98 -4.88 2.69 10.39
N TRP A 99 -5.41 2.16 11.50
CA TRP A 99 -6.51 2.81 12.22
C TRP A 99 -6.09 4.15 12.86
N ILE A 100 -4.82 4.29 13.28
CA ILE A 100 -4.28 5.56 13.78
C ILE A 100 -4.17 6.57 12.63
N CYS A 101 -3.65 6.14 11.47
CA CYS A 101 -3.61 6.98 10.28
C CYS A 101 -5.01 7.42 9.85
N ASN A 102 -5.98 6.50 9.92
CA ASN A 102 -7.38 6.81 9.62
C ASN A 102 -7.95 7.86 10.56
N ASP A 103 -7.70 7.74 11.87
CA ASP A 103 -8.15 8.73 12.86
C ASP A 103 -7.55 10.12 12.59
N GLN A 104 -6.26 10.18 12.25
CA GLN A 104 -5.60 11.43 11.89
C GLN A 104 -6.22 12.07 10.65
N ASN A 105 -6.46 11.26 9.61
CA ASN A 105 -7.10 11.73 8.37
C ASN A 105 -8.53 12.20 8.63
N ASN A 106 -9.27 11.51 9.49
CA ASN A 106 -10.63 11.90 9.85
C ASN A 106 -10.68 13.27 10.57
N GLN A 107 -9.69 13.57 11.40
CA GLN A 107 -9.58 14.89 12.04
C GLN A 107 -9.38 16.00 11.01
N ILE A 108 -8.53 15.76 10.01
CA ILE A 108 -8.30 16.72 8.92
C ILE A 108 -9.57 16.89 8.09
N ASP A 109 -10.26 15.80 7.76
CA ASP A 109 -11.48 15.81 6.96
C ASP A 109 -12.62 16.53 7.70
N GLU A 110 -12.75 16.31 9.03
CA GLU A 110 -13.71 17.03 9.85
C GLU A 110 -13.46 18.54 9.84
N ALA A 111 -12.21 18.95 9.99
CA ALA A 111 -11.84 20.36 9.94
C ALA A 111 -12.11 20.99 8.55
N TRP A 112 -11.83 20.25 7.47
CA TRP A 112 -12.02 20.75 6.11
C TRP A 112 -13.48 20.81 5.70
N PHE A 113 -14.25 19.76 5.96
CA PHE A 113 -15.65 19.66 5.52
C PHE A 113 -16.65 20.21 6.54
N GLY A 114 -16.24 20.50 7.76
CA GLY A 114 -17.11 21.02 8.81
C GLY A 114 -18.12 20.02 9.36
N LYS A 115 -17.90 18.73 9.17
CA LYS A 115 -18.77 17.66 9.68
C LYS A 115 -17.97 16.41 9.98
N GLN A 116 -18.49 15.55 10.88
CA GLN A 116 -17.87 14.28 11.23
C GLN A 116 -18.23 13.16 10.24
N ASN A 117 -17.42 12.11 10.25
CA ASN A 117 -17.68 10.86 9.52
C ASN A 117 -17.90 11.07 8.02
N VAL A 118 -17.09 11.93 7.39
CA VAL A 118 -17.21 12.26 5.96
C VAL A 118 -17.06 11.02 5.10
N PHE A 119 -16.00 10.25 5.32
CA PHE A 119 -15.67 9.07 4.52
C PHE A 119 -15.85 7.75 5.25
N ASN A 120 -15.72 7.75 6.58
CA ASN A 120 -15.89 6.55 7.39
C ASN A 120 -16.23 6.91 8.84
N THR A 121 -16.72 5.90 9.57
CA THR A 121 -16.95 5.96 11.01
C THR A 121 -15.95 5.03 11.68
N PRO A 122 -15.05 5.53 12.55
CA PRO A 122 -14.13 4.69 13.29
C PRO A 122 -14.84 3.71 14.22
N ASN A 123 -14.26 2.52 14.35
CA ASN A 123 -14.76 1.48 15.26
C ASN A 123 -13.55 0.75 15.88
N GLY A 124 -12.97 1.32 16.95
CA GLY A 124 -11.77 0.76 17.57
C GLY A 124 -10.59 0.75 16.61
N THR A 125 -10.08 -0.43 16.29
CA THR A 125 -8.97 -0.62 15.34
C THR A 125 -9.43 -0.85 13.89
N SER A 126 -10.69 -0.60 13.61
CA SER A 126 -11.28 -0.71 12.27
C SER A 126 -12.17 0.50 11.99
N TRP A 127 -12.82 0.50 10.85
CA TRP A 127 -13.78 1.54 10.47
C TRP A 127 -14.81 1.00 9.48
N VAL A 128 -15.93 1.70 9.38
CA VAL A 128 -17.00 1.42 8.43
C VAL A 128 -17.09 2.58 7.45
N THR A 129 -17.03 2.28 6.16
CA THR A 129 -17.11 3.30 5.11
C THR A 129 -18.48 3.97 5.09
N THR A 130 -18.49 5.28 4.99
CA THR A 130 -19.73 6.06 4.83
C THR A 130 -20.28 5.84 3.42
N THR A 131 -21.58 5.54 3.34
CA THR A 131 -22.26 5.34 2.07
C THR A 131 -22.98 6.60 1.59
#